data_21ebf190416ae1fb85bb6ff65500f1a3
#
_entry.id   21ebf190416ae1fb85bb6ff65500f1a3
#
_cell.length_a   1.000
_cell.length_b   1.000
_cell.length_c   1.000
_cell.angle_alpha   90.00
_cell.angle_beta   90.00
_cell.angle_gamma   90.00
#
_symmetry.space_group_name_H-M   'P 1'
#
loop_
_entity.id
_entity.type
_entity.pdbx_description
1 polymer ?
#
loop_
_entity_poly.entity_id
_entity_poly.type
_entity_poly.pdbx_seq_one_letter_code
_entity_poly.pdbx_strand_id
1 'polypeptide(L)'
;MEYWKMRRTSLASFAFATLVSVGAVEAQTVKIGYINSAEIVQSAPGSAEAQAQFDTELQSAQDEIERLQTEIQNLDQQLQQQQLTLSPEAKANRQQQLQIKAQEYDQRAAQLQDQANTRRAELVQPIMDQITAVIETLREEGNYAMILDAAAGSIISADPTLDLTQEVLRRLEAAAAAAPGGGQ
;
A
#
# COMPACT_ATOMS: atom_id res chain seq x y z
N MET A 1 -57.62 4.54 -94.38
CA MET A 1 -58.49 4.92 -93.25
C MET A 1 -58.09 4.03 -92.10
N GLU A 2 -57.99 4.62 -90.93
CA GLU A 2 -57.93 4.02 -89.63
C GLU A 2 -56.59 4.03 -88.94
N TYR A 3 -56.68 4.62 -87.86
CA TYR A 3 -55.77 5.20 -86.90
C TYR A 3 -54.99 4.21 -86.05
N TRP A 4 -53.69 4.39 -86.02
CA TRP A 4 -52.80 3.76 -85.06
C TRP A 4 -52.75 4.57 -83.73
N LYS A 5 -53.27 4.05 -82.68
CA LYS A 5 -53.09 4.58 -81.32
C LYS A 5 -51.84 3.98 -80.70
N MET A 6 -50.79 4.77 -80.65
CA MET A 6 -49.60 4.45 -79.78
C MET A 6 -49.92 4.60 -78.31
N ARG A 7 -49.88 3.52 -77.58
CA ARG A 7 -49.86 3.52 -76.15
C ARG A 7 -48.44 3.73 -75.66
N ARG A 8 -48.19 4.86 -75.00
CA ARG A 8 -47.00 5.18 -74.26
C ARG A 8 -47.04 4.49 -72.93
N THR A 9 -46.23 3.47 -72.71
CA THR A 9 -46.01 2.87 -71.39
C THR A 9 -44.92 3.68 -70.69
N SER A 10 -45.29 4.36 -69.60
CA SER A 10 -44.39 5.06 -68.71
C SER A 10 -43.66 4.03 -67.84
N LEU A 11 -42.35 3.92 -68.04
CA LEU A 11 -41.48 3.21 -67.10
C LEU A 11 -41.21 4.15 -65.94
N ALA A 12 -41.82 3.86 -64.79
CA ALA A 12 -41.51 4.48 -63.52
C ALA A 12 -40.24 3.82 -62.97
N SER A 13 -39.13 4.56 -63.06
CA SER A 13 -37.87 4.17 -62.42
C SER A 13 -37.97 4.39 -60.90
N PHE A 14 -38.09 3.33 -60.14
CA PHE A 14 -38.02 3.35 -58.69
C PHE A 14 -36.55 3.41 -58.25
N ALA A 15 -36.06 4.61 -57.96
CA ALA A 15 -34.74 4.79 -57.36
C ALA A 15 -34.82 4.41 -55.87
N PHE A 16 -34.31 3.23 -55.53
CA PHE A 16 -34.15 2.78 -54.16
C PHE A 16 -32.89 3.40 -53.56
N ALA A 17 -33.05 4.56 -52.90
CA ALA A 17 -31.99 5.19 -52.14
C ALA A 17 -31.75 4.42 -50.85
N THR A 18 -30.74 3.55 -50.83
CA THR A 18 -30.23 2.91 -49.61
C THR A 18 -29.49 3.95 -48.77
N LEU A 19 -30.12 4.43 -47.73
CA LEU A 19 -29.51 5.30 -46.72
C LEU A 19 -28.59 4.43 -45.85
N VAL A 20 -27.27 4.42 -46.19
CA VAL A 20 -26.25 3.83 -45.33
C VAL A 20 -26.06 4.77 -44.14
N SER A 21 -26.74 4.52 -43.04
CA SER A 21 -26.45 5.15 -41.76
C SER A 21 -25.10 4.64 -41.28
N VAL A 22 -24.03 5.39 -41.55
CA VAL A 22 -22.74 5.20 -40.87
C VAL A 22 -22.96 5.61 -39.42
N GLY A 23 -23.23 4.62 -38.57
CA GLY A 23 -23.21 4.83 -37.12
C GLY A 23 -21.79 5.28 -36.73
N ALA A 24 -21.67 6.52 -36.27
CA ALA A 24 -20.44 6.97 -35.64
C ALA A 24 -20.15 6.04 -34.48
N VAL A 25 -19.15 5.18 -34.63
CA VAL A 25 -18.57 4.45 -33.49
C VAL A 25 -17.85 5.51 -32.65
N GLU A 26 -18.52 6.00 -31.63
CA GLU A 26 -17.84 6.79 -30.61
C GLU A 26 -16.75 5.91 -30.01
N ALA A 27 -15.50 6.18 -30.36
CA ALA A 27 -14.35 5.59 -29.69
C ALA A 27 -14.42 6.05 -28.23
N GLN A 28 -14.84 5.17 -27.33
CA GLN A 28 -14.78 5.44 -25.92
C GLN A 28 -13.32 5.66 -25.54
N THR A 29 -12.96 6.91 -25.28
CA THR A 29 -11.63 7.24 -24.75
C THR A 29 -11.50 6.64 -23.37
N VAL A 30 -10.67 5.60 -23.27
CA VAL A 30 -10.37 4.97 -21.99
C VAL A 30 -9.58 5.97 -21.14
N LYS A 31 -10.19 6.46 -20.07
CA LYS A 31 -9.56 7.40 -19.14
C LYS A 31 -8.70 6.62 -18.16
N ILE A 32 -7.41 6.90 -18.12
CA ILE A 32 -6.44 6.30 -17.20
C ILE A 32 -5.84 7.40 -16.35
N GLY A 33 -5.66 7.14 -15.05
CA GLY A 33 -4.90 8.00 -14.15
C GLY A 33 -3.75 7.23 -13.53
N TYR A 34 -2.87 7.93 -12.82
CA TYR A 34 -1.87 7.30 -11.98
C TYR A 34 -1.72 8.03 -10.64
N ILE A 35 -1.17 7.32 -9.67
CA ILE A 35 -0.85 7.82 -8.34
C ILE A 35 0.58 7.42 -7.97
N ASN A 36 1.17 8.09 -7.00
CA ASN A 36 2.36 7.65 -6.29
C ASN A 36 1.95 7.14 -4.91
N SER A 37 1.76 5.83 -4.77
CA SER A 37 1.32 5.23 -3.52
C SER A 37 2.30 5.46 -2.37
N ALA A 38 3.61 5.50 -2.63
CA ALA A 38 4.63 5.76 -1.61
C ALA A 38 4.50 7.17 -1.01
N GLU A 39 4.28 8.18 -1.86
CA GLU A 39 4.03 9.56 -1.42
C GLU A 39 2.73 9.67 -0.63
N ILE A 40 1.66 9.02 -1.12
CA ILE A 40 0.36 9.02 -0.45
C ILE A 40 0.49 8.40 0.95
N VAL A 41 1.08 7.21 1.08
CA VAL A 41 1.27 6.54 2.38
C VAL A 41 2.09 7.39 3.34
N GLN A 42 3.13 8.05 2.85
CA GLN A 42 3.98 8.91 3.68
C GLN A 42 3.25 10.16 4.18
N SER A 43 2.34 10.73 3.36
CA SER A 43 1.69 12.02 3.63
C SER A 43 0.24 11.89 4.11
N ALA A 44 -0.33 10.68 4.11
CA ALA A 44 -1.71 10.45 4.53
C ALA A 44 -1.93 10.83 6.01
N PRO A 45 -3.11 11.33 6.37
CA PRO A 45 -3.47 11.57 7.77
C PRO A 45 -3.29 10.32 8.62
N GLY A 46 -2.66 10.47 9.80
CA GLY A 46 -2.36 9.37 10.71
C GLY A 46 -1.04 8.65 10.43
N SER A 47 -0.39 8.89 9.28
CA SER A 47 0.88 8.22 8.95
C SER A 47 2.02 8.64 9.87
N ALA A 48 2.11 9.93 10.19
CA ALA A 48 3.14 10.46 11.09
C ALA A 48 2.96 9.90 12.52
N GLU A 49 1.73 9.82 13.02
CA GLU A 49 1.40 9.23 14.31
C GLU A 49 1.70 7.73 14.37
N ALA A 50 1.31 7.00 13.31
CA ALA A 50 1.59 5.57 13.20
C ALA A 50 3.10 5.30 13.18
N GLN A 51 3.87 6.10 12.44
CA GLN A 51 5.33 6.00 12.40
C GLN A 51 5.94 6.31 13.76
N ALA A 52 5.54 7.42 14.43
CA ALA A 52 6.06 7.80 15.74
C ALA A 52 5.76 6.73 16.80
N GLN A 53 4.56 6.14 16.77
CA GLN A 53 4.18 5.06 17.65
C GLN A 53 5.04 3.81 17.40
N PHE A 54 5.20 3.42 16.14
CA PHE A 54 6.05 2.29 15.76
C PHE A 54 7.50 2.50 16.19
N ASP A 55 8.07 3.68 15.97
CA ASP A 55 9.45 4.00 16.36
C ASP A 55 9.65 3.90 17.87
N THR A 56 8.67 4.36 18.66
CA THR A 56 8.71 4.25 20.13
C THR A 56 8.69 2.80 20.60
N GLU A 57 7.82 1.97 20.00
CA GLU A 57 7.72 0.54 20.33
C GLU A 57 8.98 -0.22 19.89
N LEU A 58 9.52 0.12 18.71
CA LEU A 58 10.77 -0.45 18.17
C LEU A 58 11.96 -0.12 19.08
N GLN A 59 12.07 1.14 19.56
CA GLN A 59 13.10 1.55 20.49
C GLN A 59 13.03 0.74 21.79
N SER A 60 11.83 0.56 22.33
CA SER A 60 11.63 -0.25 23.56
C SER A 60 12.07 -1.70 23.35
N ALA A 61 11.80 -2.28 22.19
CA ALA A 61 12.26 -3.62 21.85
C ALA A 61 13.79 -3.71 21.72
N GLN A 62 14.42 -2.69 21.11
CA GLN A 62 15.89 -2.60 21.01
C GLN A 62 16.55 -2.48 22.38
N ASP A 63 16.02 -1.64 23.26
CA ASP A 63 16.52 -1.47 24.63
C ASP A 63 16.43 -2.79 25.42
N GLU A 64 15.37 -3.58 25.23
CA GLU A 64 15.23 -4.89 25.85
C GLU A 64 16.30 -5.88 25.35
N ILE A 65 16.55 -5.93 24.06
CA ILE A 65 17.59 -6.77 23.45
C ILE A 65 18.99 -6.37 23.95
N GLU A 66 19.28 -5.08 24.01
CA GLU A 66 20.57 -4.57 24.49
C GLU A 66 20.77 -4.93 25.98
N ARG A 67 19.73 -4.82 26.81
CA ARG A 67 19.77 -5.24 28.20
C ARG A 67 20.08 -6.73 28.35
N LEU A 68 19.41 -7.60 27.59
CA LEU A 68 19.66 -9.05 27.63
C LEU A 68 21.08 -9.38 27.16
N GLN A 69 21.56 -8.73 26.12
CA GLN A 69 22.93 -8.91 25.61
C GLN A 69 23.96 -8.49 26.65
N THR A 70 23.74 -7.36 27.33
CA THR A 70 24.60 -6.86 28.42
C THR A 70 24.61 -7.84 29.61
N GLU A 71 23.48 -8.43 29.95
CA GLU A 71 23.40 -9.45 31.01
C GLU A 71 24.27 -10.69 30.68
N ILE A 72 24.17 -11.18 29.42
CA ILE A 72 24.98 -12.30 28.93
C ILE A 72 26.48 -11.97 29.00
N GLN A 73 26.88 -10.78 28.51
CA GLN A 73 28.28 -10.33 28.55
C GLN A 73 28.81 -10.25 29.96
N ASN A 74 28.04 -9.72 30.89
CA ASN A 74 28.40 -9.61 32.32
C ASN A 74 28.57 -11.00 32.97
N LEU A 75 27.69 -11.95 32.68
CA LEU A 75 27.79 -13.31 33.18
C LEU A 75 29.03 -14.04 32.63
N ASP A 76 29.33 -13.86 31.36
CA ASP A 76 30.52 -14.43 30.72
C ASP A 76 31.80 -13.84 31.32
N GLN A 77 31.86 -12.51 31.47
CA GLN A 77 32.98 -11.82 32.08
C GLN A 77 33.23 -12.28 33.53
N GLN A 78 32.16 -12.42 34.34
CA GLN A 78 32.25 -12.94 35.71
C GLN A 78 32.79 -14.38 35.70
N LEU A 79 32.32 -15.25 34.82
CA LEU A 79 32.79 -16.61 34.69
C LEU A 79 34.29 -16.63 34.34
N GLN A 80 34.75 -15.82 33.43
CA GLN A 80 36.15 -15.71 33.04
C GLN A 80 37.05 -15.23 34.21
N GLN A 81 36.60 -14.17 34.93
CA GLN A 81 37.35 -13.63 36.09
C GLN A 81 37.50 -14.64 37.25
N GLN A 82 36.44 -15.43 37.49
CA GLN A 82 36.38 -16.37 38.60
C GLN A 82 36.80 -17.78 38.24
N GLN A 83 37.29 -17.99 37.00
CA GLN A 83 37.61 -19.33 36.44
C GLN A 83 38.58 -20.14 37.27
N LEU A 84 39.53 -19.46 37.96
CA LEU A 84 40.55 -20.12 38.80
C LEU A 84 40.10 -20.33 40.24
N THR A 85 39.03 -19.67 40.69
CA THR A 85 38.58 -19.70 42.09
C THR A 85 37.30 -20.52 42.30
N LEU A 86 36.53 -20.78 41.24
CA LEU A 86 35.30 -21.55 41.29
C LEU A 86 35.58 -23.06 41.40
N SER A 87 34.74 -23.75 42.21
CA SER A 87 34.69 -25.22 42.18
C SER A 87 34.21 -25.76 40.82
N PRO A 88 34.50 -26.99 40.43
CA PRO A 88 34.01 -27.58 39.18
C PRO A 88 32.48 -27.52 39.05
N GLU A 89 31.74 -27.76 40.12
CA GLU A 89 30.28 -27.70 40.14
C GLU A 89 29.76 -26.25 39.98
N ALA A 90 30.39 -25.29 40.66
CA ALA A 90 30.01 -23.89 40.54
C ALA A 90 30.29 -23.37 39.11
N LYS A 91 31.36 -23.80 38.46
CA LYS A 91 31.69 -23.49 37.09
C LYS A 91 30.64 -24.09 36.11
N ALA A 92 30.28 -25.35 36.28
CA ALA A 92 29.23 -26.00 35.49
C ALA A 92 27.89 -25.28 35.58
N ASN A 93 27.48 -24.90 36.80
CA ASN A 93 26.25 -24.16 37.05
C ASN A 93 26.28 -22.79 36.34
N ARG A 94 27.39 -22.06 36.39
CA ARG A 94 27.52 -20.76 35.71
C ARG A 94 27.48 -20.91 34.19
N GLN A 95 28.13 -21.95 33.65
CA GLN A 95 28.05 -22.24 32.21
C GLN A 95 26.63 -22.58 31.77
N GLN A 96 25.90 -23.34 32.57
CA GLN A 96 24.49 -23.65 32.31
C GLN A 96 23.62 -22.40 32.37
N GLN A 97 23.82 -21.51 33.35
CA GLN A 97 23.13 -20.22 33.40
C GLN A 97 23.37 -19.37 32.17
N LEU A 98 24.61 -19.27 31.71
CA LEU A 98 24.97 -18.54 30.50
C LEU A 98 24.26 -19.14 29.25
N GLN A 99 24.23 -20.46 29.14
CA GLN A 99 23.54 -21.13 28.05
C GLN A 99 22.03 -20.88 28.06
N ILE A 100 21.39 -20.90 29.24
CA ILE A 100 19.96 -20.58 29.40
C ILE A 100 19.70 -19.14 28.98
N LYS A 101 20.54 -18.21 29.45
CA LYS A 101 20.39 -16.77 29.09
C LYS A 101 20.59 -16.50 27.59
N ALA A 102 21.51 -17.21 26.95
CA ALA A 102 21.67 -17.13 25.49
C ALA A 102 20.44 -17.63 24.76
N GLN A 103 19.83 -18.74 25.22
CA GLN A 103 18.59 -19.25 24.63
C GLN A 103 17.41 -18.29 24.85
N GLU A 104 17.31 -17.68 26.05
CA GLU A 104 16.29 -16.66 26.33
C GLU A 104 16.43 -15.44 25.40
N TYR A 105 17.66 -15.00 25.18
CA TYR A 105 17.96 -13.91 24.24
C TYR A 105 17.49 -14.26 22.81
N ASP A 106 17.89 -15.43 22.28
CA ASP A 106 17.53 -15.85 20.94
C ASP A 106 16.00 -15.94 20.74
N GLN A 107 15.31 -16.54 21.73
CA GLN A 107 13.85 -16.64 21.71
C GLN A 107 13.18 -15.27 21.76
N ARG A 108 13.70 -14.39 22.64
CA ARG A 108 13.13 -13.05 22.82
C ARG A 108 13.37 -12.16 21.59
N ALA A 109 14.55 -12.26 20.98
CA ALA A 109 14.87 -11.53 19.75
C ALA A 109 13.93 -11.93 18.61
N ALA A 110 13.69 -13.23 18.42
CA ALA A 110 12.72 -13.72 17.44
C ALA A 110 11.30 -13.22 17.70
N GLN A 111 10.86 -13.32 18.96
CA GLN A 111 9.54 -12.82 19.39
C GLN A 111 9.35 -11.33 19.12
N LEU A 112 10.35 -10.50 19.49
CA LEU A 112 10.28 -9.05 19.28
C LEU A 112 10.28 -8.69 17.80
N GLN A 113 11.01 -9.44 16.97
CA GLN A 113 10.99 -9.26 15.52
C GLN A 113 9.59 -9.55 14.94
N ASP A 114 8.96 -10.65 15.35
CA ASP A 114 7.60 -11.00 14.91
C ASP A 114 6.57 -9.99 15.40
N GLN A 115 6.69 -9.54 16.65
CA GLN A 115 5.84 -8.49 17.22
C GLN A 115 5.98 -7.17 16.45
N ALA A 116 7.20 -6.76 16.10
CA ALA A 116 7.44 -5.54 15.31
C ALA A 116 6.81 -5.64 13.91
N ASN A 117 6.93 -6.78 13.23
CA ASN A 117 6.30 -7.00 11.94
C ASN A 117 4.78 -6.94 12.01
N THR A 118 4.18 -7.60 13.01
CA THR A 118 2.73 -7.57 13.25
C THR A 118 2.25 -6.16 13.57
N ARG A 119 2.96 -5.47 14.45
CA ARG A 119 2.61 -4.13 14.89
C ARG A 119 2.66 -3.12 13.76
N ARG A 120 3.69 -3.21 12.92
CA ARG A 120 3.78 -2.38 11.71
C ARG A 120 2.57 -2.59 10.81
N ALA A 121 2.17 -3.83 10.57
CA ALA A 121 1.00 -4.14 9.76
C ALA A 121 -0.28 -3.56 10.38
N GLU A 122 -0.49 -3.73 11.70
CA GLU A 122 -1.66 -3.20 12.42
C GLU A 122 -1.77 -1.67 12.33
N LEU A 123 -0.65 -0.96 12.41
CA LEU A 123 -0.62 0.50 12.35
C LEU A 123 -0.83 1.03 10.91
N VAL A 124 -0.30 0.32 9.91
CA VAL A 124 -0.36 0.76 8.51
C VAL A 124 -1.66 0.32 7.82
N GLN A 125 -2.21 -0.85 8.17
CA GLN A 125 -3.38 -1.41 7.48
C GLN A 125 -4.60 -0.45 7.46
N PRO A 126 -5.01 0.19 8.56
CA PRO A 126 -6.14 1.12 8.53
C PRO A 126 -5.92 2.30 7.58
N ILE A 127 -4.68 2.78 7.47
CA ILE A 127 -4.30 3.87 6.56
C ILE A 127 -4.42 3.40 5.11
N MET A 128 -3.92 2.20 4.81
CA MET A 128 -4.03 1.59 3.48
C MET A 128 -5.48 1.34 3.06
N ASP A 129 -6.33 0.92 3.99
CA ASP A 129 -7.75 0.71 3.73
C ASP A 129 -8.45 2.04 3.37
N GLN A 130 -8.14 3.11 4.08
CA GLN A 130 -8.66 4.45 3.78
C GLN A 130 -8.16 4.95 2.41
N ILE A 131 -6.87 4.81 2.12
CA ILE A 131 -6.28 5.18 0.84
C ILE A 131 -6.98 4.44 -0.30
N THR A 132 -7.16 3.12 -0.17
CA THR A 132 -7.81 2.29 -1.18
C THR A 132 -9.26 2.72 -1.42
N ALA A 133 -10.01 3.01 -0.36
CA ALA A 133 -11.39 3.47 -0.46
C ALA A 133 -11.50 4.82 -1.19
N VAL A 134 -10.58 5.76 -0.90
CA VAL A 134 -10.55 7.06 -1.57
C VAL A 134 -10.17 6.92 -3.04
N ILE A 135 -9.18 6.07 -3.37
CA ILE A 135 -8.78 5.81 -4.76
C ILE A 135 -9.94 5.20 -5.55
N GLU A 136 -10.67 4.25 -4.97
CA GLU A 136 -11.80 3.62 -5.65
C GLU A 136 -12.94 4.61 -5.88
N THR A 137 -13.26 5.44 -4.88
CA THR A 137 -14.24 6.53 -5.02
C THR A 137 -13.82 7.49 -6.14
N LEU A 138 -12.55 7.89 -6.18
CA LEU A 138 -12.01 8.77 -7.22
C LEU A 138 -12.07 8.11 -8.61
N ARG A 139 -11.79 6.82 -8.70
CA ARG A 139 -11.89 6.04 -9.94
C ARG A 139 -13.30 6.08 -10.49
N GLU A 140 -14.31 5.80 -9.64
CA GLU A 140 -15.71 5.76 -10.04
C GLU A 140 -16.24 7.14 -10.43
N GLU A 141 -16.06 8.15 -9.57
CA GLU A 141 -16.52 9.53 -9.83
C GLU A 141 -15.85 10.14 -11.05
N GLY A 142 -14.58 9.86 -11.26
CA GLY A 142 -13.80 10.37 -12.38
C GLY A 142 -13.98 9.58 -13.67
N ASN A 143 -14.76 8.47 -13.65
CA ASN A 143 -14.91 7.54 -14.77
C ASN A 143 -13.58 7.04 -15.32
N TYR A 144 -12.60 6.78 -14.43
CA TYR A 144 -11.35 6.17 -14.81
C TYR A 144 -11.55 4.66 -15.00
N ALA A 145 -11.07 4.13 -16.12
CA ALA A 145 -11.08 2.69 -16.36
C ALA A 145 -10.09 1.97 -15.43
N MET A 146 -8.97 2.63 -15.13
CA MET A 146 -7.96 2.15 -14.18
C MET A 146 -7.14 3.32 -13.61
N ILE A 147 -6.59 3.11 -12.42
CA ILE A 147 -5.58 3.98 -11.81
C ILE A 147 -4.35 3.12 -11.57
N LEU A 148 -3.20 3.55 -12.08
CA LEU A 148 -1.93 2.83 -11.99
C LEU A 148 -1.09 3.38 -10.85
N ASP A 149 -0.22 2.54 -10.28
CA ASP A 149 0.72 2.98 -9.26
C ASP A 149 2.11 3.24 -9.86
N ALA A 150 2.55 4.50 -9.81
CA ALA A 150 3.87 4.90 -10.28
C ALA A 150 5.00 4.39 -9.36
N ALA A 151 4.72 4.21 -8.06
CA ALA A 151 5.70 3.68 -7.11
C ALA A 151 6.07 2.22 -7.40
N ALA A 152 5.21 1.47 -8.10
CA ALA A 152 5.50 0.11 -8.55
C ALA A 152 6.55 0.02 -9.67
N GLY A 153 7.05 1.16 -10.18
CA GLY A 153 8.09 1.22 -11.20
C GLY A 153 7.65 0.79 -12.61
N SER A 154 6.35 0.61 -12.83
CA SER A 154 5.80 0.20 -14.12
C SER A 154 5.61 1.37 -15.09
N ILE A 155 5.57 2.61 -14.59
CA ILE A 155 5.37 3.82 -15.37
C ILE A 155 6.73 4.48 -15.61
N ILE A 156 7.18 4.50 -16.89
CA ILE A 156 8.44 5.13 -17.28
C ILE A 156 8.24 6.62 -17.54
N SER A 157 7.12 6.98 -18.16
CA SER A 157 6.76 8.36 -18.48
C SER A 157 5.24 8.49 -18.60
N ALA A 158 4.68 9.55 -18.06
CA ALA A 158 3.27 9.87 -18.14
C ALA A 158 3.08 11.39 -18.20
N ASP A 159 1.93 11.83 -18.71
CA ASP A 159 1.54 13.24 -18.66
C ASP A 159 1.22 13.62 -17.21
N PRO A 160 1.80 14.70 -16.64
CA PRO A 160 1.51 15.14 -15.28
C PRO A 160 0.04 15.45 -15.01
N THR A 161 -0.75 15.75 -16.05
CA THR A 161 -2.20 15.99 -15.91
C THR A 161 -2.99 14.74 -15.54
N LEU A 162 -2.38 13.55 -15.67
CA LEU A 162 -2.96 12.26 -15.28
C LEU A 162 -2.61 11.85 -13.84
N ASP A 163 -1.77 12.66 -13.16
CA ASP A 163 -1.38 12.43 -11.78
C ASP A 163 -2.52 12.79 -10.81
N LEU A 164 -2.97 11.82 -10.07
CA LEU A 164 -4.05 11.94 -9.10
C LEU A 164 -3.56 11.95 -7.65
N THR A 165 -2.24 11.92 -7.42
CA THR A 165 -1.64 11.81 -6.09
C THR A 165 -2.14 12.90 -5.14
N GLN A 166 -2.09 14.16 -5.57
CA GLN A 166 -2.50 15.29 -4.75
C GLN A 166 -4.03 15.33 -4.52
N GLU A 167 -4.81 14.86 -5.49
CA GLU A 167 -6.26 14.75 -5.33
C GLU A 167 -6.64 13.67 -4.30
N VAL A 168 -5.93 12.53 -4.29
CA VAL A 168 -6.11 11.49 -3.26
C VAL A 168 -5.77 12.06 -1.88
N LEU A 169 -4.62 12.74 -1.72
CA LEU A 169 -4.22 13.35 -0.45
C LEU A 169 -5.25 14.36 0.05
N ARG A 170 -5.71 15.25 -0.81
CA ARG A 170 -6.75 16.24 -0.46
C ARG A 170 -8.03 15.58 0.03
N ARG A 171 -8.46 14.47 -0.58
CA ARG A 171 -9.65 13.72 -0.17
C ARG A 171 -9.47 13.00 1.16
N LEU A 172 -8.28 12.43 1.39
CA LEU A 172 -7.93 11.82 2.67
C LEU A 172 -7.98 12.84 3.81
N GLU A 173 -7.41 14.04 3.60
CA GLU A 173 -7.46 15.14 4.57
C GLU A 173 -8.91 15.57 4.85
N ALA A 174 -9.73 15.72 3.82
CA ALA A 174 -11.14 16.06 3.98
C ALA A 174 -11.93 14.98 4.75
N ALA A 175 -11.65 13.70 4.49
CA ALA A 175 -12.27 12.59 5.20
C ALA A 175 -11.84 12.56 6.67
N ALA A 176 -10.56 12.79 6.96
CA ALA A 176 -10.05 12.87 8.33
C ALA A 176 -10.67 14.05 9.10
N ALA A 177 -10.84 15.21 8.47
CA ALA A 177 -11.47 16.37 9.09
C ALA A 177 -12.98 16.18 9.36
N ALA A 178 -13.66 15.33 8.59
CA ALA A 178 -15.07 15.00 8.76
C ALA A 178 -15.32 13.88 9.80
N ALA A 179 -14.28 13.16 10.22
CA ALA A 179 -14.40 12.09 11.20
C ALA A 179 -14.70 12.68 12.60
N PRO A 180 -15.69 12.16 13.36
CA PRO A 180 -15.97 12.62 14.70
C PRO A 180 -14.83 12.25 15.65
N GLY A 181 -13.91 13.21 15.89
CA GLY A 181 -12.73 13.06 16.76
C GLY A 181 -11.45 13.67 16.20
N GLY A 182 -11.43 14.20 15.00
CA GLY A 182 -10.27 14.80 14.35
C GLY A 182 -9.97 16.25 14.73
N GLY A 183 -10.29 16.68 15.94
CA GLY A 183 -10.08 18.06 16.38
C GLY A 183 -9.87 18.16 17.89
N GLN A 184 -8.72 17.76 18.39
CA GLN A 184 -8.17 18.29 19.65
C GLN A 184 -6.65 18.35 19.55
#